data_aae0c8361af1e1b5e14e8fb1dafb9ee4
#
_entry.id   aae0c8361af1e1b5e14e8fb1dafb9ee4
#
_cell.length_a   1.000
_cell.length_b   1.000
_cell.length_c   1.000
_cell.angle_alpha   90.00
_cell.angle_beta   90.00
_cell.angle_gamma   90.00
#
_symmetry.space_group_name_H-M   'P 1'
#
loop_
_entity.id
_entity.type
_entity.pdbx_description
1 polymer ?
#
loop_
_entity_poly.entity_id
_entity_poly.type
_entity_poly.pdbx_seq_one_letter_code
_entity_poly.pdbx_strand_id
1 'polypeptide(L)'
;AARPSAALEPDQLRAAVADRRSELTADVAKAQARLARFTGDPLADVSGDPPILEGDRARLIAGLASLPTLQALDAGVGAADAETELARADKRPDWRVSTSYGRRDPAYGDMVSVGISIDLPFFSKRRQDPRIAARASEAERARLMRTGGEQQIVAALDGDLADHVMHHQRLMNARNTLVPLAKRRAELDI
;
A
#
# COMPACT_ATOMS: atom_id res chain seq x y z
N ALA A 1 -30.18 26.06 -49.88
CA ALA A 1 -31.00 25.19 -49.04
C ALA A 1 -30.09 24.56 -47.94
N ALA A 2 -30.38 24.87 -46.67
CA ALA A 2 -29.68 24.27 -45.54
C ALA A 2 -29.91 22.75 -45.55
N ARG A 3 -28.86 21.96 -45.31
CA ARG A 3 -28.96 20.49 -45.23
C ARG A 3 -29.83 20.09 -44.02
N PRO A 4 -30.78 19.16 -44.15
CA PRO A 4 -31.65 18.73 -43.01
C PRO A 4 -30.85 18.24 -41.80
N SER A 5 -29.62 17.74 -42.01
CA SER A 5 -28.72 17.32 -40.96
C SER A 5 -28.19 18.46 -40.07
N ALA A 6 -28.12 19.68 -40.59
CA ALA A 6 -27.67 20.84 -39.78
C ALA A 6 -28.67 21.21 -38.67
N ALA A 7 -29.94 20.89 -38.83
CA ALA A 7 -30.96 21.12 -37.80
C ALA A 7 -30.79 20.17 -36.56
N LEU A 8 -30.10 19.03 -36.70
CA LEU A 8 -29.85 18.06 -35.62
C LEU A 8 -28.57 18.36 -34.85
N GLU A 9 -27.67 19.19 -35.34
CA GLU A 9 -26.40 19.51 -34.67
C GLU A 9 -26.58 20.10 -33.26
N PRO A 10 -27.52 21.01 -32.98
CA PRO A 10 -27.70 21.52 -31.62
C PRO A 10 -28.16 20.43 -30.62
N ASP A 11 -28.99 19.51 -31.07
CA ASP A 11 -29.49 18.42 -30.21
C ASP A 11 -28.42 17.37 -29.94
N GLN A 12 -27.56 17.08 -30.91
CA GLN A 12 -26.40 16.24 -30.73
C GLN A 12 -25.39 16.89 -29.75
N LEU A 13 -25.13 18.17 -29.84
CA LEU A 13 -24.28 18.92 -28.93
C LEU A 13 -24.86 18.91 -27.50
N ARG A 14 -26.17 19.13 -27.35
CA ARG A 14 -26.84 19.05 -26.04
C ARG A 14 -26.73 17.66 -25.44
N ALA A 15 -26.93 16.60 -26.22
CA ALA A 15 -26.77 15.22 -25.76
C ALA A 15 -25.33 14.93 -25.31
N ALA A 16 -24.33 15.34 -26.08
CA ALA A 16 -22.92 15.17 -25.73
C ALA A 16 -22.53 15.94 -24.46
N VAL A 17 -23.07 17.16 -24.28
CA VAL A 17 -22.84 17.93 -23.03
C VAL A 17 -23.54 17.28 -21.85
N ALA A 18 -24.75 16.75 -22.02
CA ALA A 18 -25.46 16.05 -20.95
C ALA A 18 -24.74 14.78 -20.54
N ASP A 19 -24.22 14.02 -21.50
CA ASP A 19 -23.41 12.81 -21.25
C ASP A 19 -22.13 13.16 -20.46
N ARG A 20 -21.41 14.17 -20.94
CA ARG A 20 -20.20 14.65 -20.24
C ARG A 20 -20.47 15.16 -18.83
N ARG A 21 -21.61 15.81 -18.62
CA ARG A 21 -22.03 16.26 -17.29
C ARG A 21 -22.29 15.05 -16.37
N SER A 22 -22.91 14.00 -16.91
CA SER A 22 -23.16 12.77 -16.14
C SER A 22 -21.86 12.08 -15.73
N GLU A 23 -20.88 11.97 -16.63
CA GLU A 23 -19.54 11.44 -16.31
C GLU A 23 -18.87 12.26 -15.19
N LEU A 24 -18.82 13.57 -15.32
CA LEU A 24 -18.21 14.45 -14.32
C LEU A 24 -18.90 14.35 -12.96
N THR A 25 -20.24 14.24 -12.96
CA THR A 25 -21.00 14.05 -11.72
C THR A 25 -20.62 12.72 -11.03
N ALA A 26 -20.48 11.64 -11.82
CA ALA A 26 -20.04 10.37 -11.30
C ALA A 26 -18.59 10.43 -10.76
N ASP A 27 -17.70 11.16 -11.44
CA ASP A 27 -16.31 11.30 -10.99
C ASP A 27 -16.20 12.12 -9.70
N VAL A 28 -17.01 13.18 -9.56
CA VAL A 28 -17.12 13.94 -8.30
C VAL A 28 -17.60 13.02 -7.16
N ALA A 29 -18.65 12.23 -7.39
CA ALA A 29 -19.16 11.32 -6.38
C ALA A 29 -18.12 10.27 -5.96
N LYS A 30 -17.35 9.73 -6.91
CA LYS A 30 -16.21 8.82 -6.61
C LYS A 30 -15.11 9.51 -5.80
N ALA A 31 -14.78 10.77 -6.15
CA ALA A 31 -13.78 11.53 -5.42
C ALA A 31 -14.23 11.83 -3.98
N GLN A 32 -15.50 12.22 -3.78
CA GLN A 32 -16.09 12.42 -2.47
C GLN A 32 -16.08 11.14 -1.62
N ALA A 33 -16.44 9.99 -2.21
CA ALA A 33 -16.36 8.70 -1.53
C ALA A 33 -14.92 8.34 -1.10
N ARG A 34 -13.91 8.68 -1.93
CA ARG A 34 -12.50 8.51 -1.57
C ARG A 34 -12.10 9.46 -0.42
N LEU A 35 -12.52 10.72 -0.47
CA LEU A 35 -12.26 11.70 0.58
C LEU A 35 -12.87 11.26 1.92
N ALA A 36 -14.13 10.81 1.91
CA ALA A 36 -14.83 10.29 3.07
C ALA A 36 -14.07 9.14 3.74
N ARG A 37 -13.39 8.30 2.98
CA ARG A 37 -12.56 7.21 3.52
C ARG A 37 -11.39 7.72 4.37
N PHE A 38 -10.82 8.88 4.05
CA PHE A 38 -9.69 9.45 4.78
C PHE A 38 -10.12 10.37 5.93
N THR A 39 -11.23 11.09 5.75
CA THR A 39 -11.75 12.03 6.75
C THR A 39 -12.68 11.37 7.77
N GLY A 40 -13.27 10.22 7.42
CA GLY A 40 -14.35 9.61 8.21
C GLY A 40 -15.68 10.34 8.10
N ASP A 41 -15.76 11.43 7.33
CA ASP A 41 -16.98 12.23 7.13
C ASP A 41 -17.52 12.02 5.72
N PRO A 42 -18.73 11.42 5.55
CA PRO A 42 -19.34 11.18 4.25
C PRO A 42 -19.80 12.47 3.55
N LEU A 43 -19.89 13.59 4.26
CA LEU A 43 -20.27 14.90 3.72
C LEU A 43 -19.08 15.85 3.54
N ALA A 44 -17.85 15.33 3.71
CA ALA A 44 -16.65 16.13 3.50
C ALA A 44 -16.63 16.72 2.09
N ASP A 45 -16.44 18.02 2.01
CA ASP A 45 -16.31 18.77 0.76
C ASP A 45 -14.99 19.56 0.74
N VAL A 46 -14.53 19.87 -0.45
CA VAL A 46 -13.28 20.61 -0.67
C VAL A 46 -13.62 22.04 -1.07
N SER A 47 -13.17 23.01 -0.27
CA SER A 47 -13.33 24.42 -0.56
C SER A 47 -11.97 25.08 -0.86
N GLY A 48 -11.98 26.06 -1.75
CA GLY A 48 -10.79 26.82 -2.13
C GLY A 48 -10.18 26.39 -3.44
N ASP A 49 -9.09 27.06 -3.83
CA ASP A 49 -8.33 26.70 -5.03
C ASP A 49 -7.50 25.43 -4.79
N PRO A 50 -7.33 24.59 -5.84
CA PRO A 50 -6.48 23.41 -5.72
C PRO A 50 -5.06 23.81 -5.28
N PRO A 51 -4.46 23.08 -4.31
CA PRO A 51 -3.10 23.37 -3.90
C PRO A 51 -2.13 23.19 -5.07
N ILE A 52 -1.18 24.11 -5.17
CA ILE A 52 -0.05 23.94 -6.10
C ILE A 52 0.88 22.93 -5.46
N LEU A 53 0.79 21.67 -5.91
CA LEU A 53 1.72 20.63 -5.48
C LEU A 53 3.00 20.77 -6.32
N GLU A 54 3.98 21.45 -5.79
CA GLU A 54 5.35 21.37 -6.30
C GLU A 54 5.94 20.03 -5.85
N GLY A 55 5.47 18.94 -6.48
CA GLY A 55 5.92 17.60 -6.19
C GLY A 55 7.28 17.35 -6.82
N ASP A 56 8.38 17.65 -6.12
CA ASP A 56 9.66 17.08 -6.48
C ASP A 56 9.62 15.56 -6.28
N ARG A 57 9.56 14.82 -7.40
CA ARG A 57 9.55 13.36 -7.44
C ARG A 57 10.67 12.77 -6.59
N ALA A 58 11.86 13.35 -6.64
CA ALA A 58 13.01 12.84 -5.89
C ALA A 58 12.78 12.96 -4.37
N ARG A 59 12.19 14.06 -3.92
CA ARG A 59 11.83 14.26 -2.51
C ARG A 59 10.75 13.29 -2.04
N LEU A 60 9.75 13.04 -2.87
CA LEU A 60 8.68 12.08 -2.56
C LEU A 60 9.23 10.66 -2.46
N ILE A 61 10.11 10.25 -3.39
CA ILE A 61 10.78 8.95 -3.34
C ILE A 61 11.65 8.82 -2.08
N ALA A 62 12.39 9.85 -1.72
CA ALA A 62 13.20 9.83 -0.49
C ALA A 62 12.36 9.64 0.78
N GLY A 63 11.09 10.06 0.76
CA GLY A 63 10.13 9.87 1.85
C GLY A 63 9.51 8.46 1.94
N LEU A 64 9.66 7.62 0.92
CA LEU A 64 8.98 6.31 0.87
C LEU A 64 9.36 5.38 2.01
N ALA A 65 10.60 5.43 2.48
CA ALA A 65 11.08 4.61 3.60
C ALA A 65 10.29 4.83 4.90
N SER A 66 9.64 5.98 5.05
CA SER A 66 8.80 6.29 6.22
C SER A 66 7.36 5.77 6.09
N LEU A 67 6.96 5.20 4.96
CA LEU A 67 5.62 4.70 4.76
C LEU A 67 5.37 3.45 5.61
N PRO A 68 4.27 3.42 6.38
CA PRO A 68 3.93 2.26 7.22
C PRO A 68 3.88 0.93 6.45
N THR A 69 3.44 0.98 5.19
CA THR A 69 3.40 -0.20 4.31
C THR A 69 4.78 -0.78 4.04
N LEU A 70 5.78 0.06 3.74
CA LEU A 70 7.16 -0.41 3.53
C LEU A 70 7.80 -0.85 4.85
N GLN A 71 7.56 -0.14 5.94
CA GLN A 71 8.03 -0.55 7.28
C GLN A 71 7.47 -1.92 7.68
N ALA A 72 6.20 -2.21 7.35
CA ALA A 72 5.61 -3.52 7.60
C ALA A 72 6.28 -4.62 6.76
N LEU A 73 6.63 -4.34 5.49
CA LEU A 73 7.37 -5.27 4.65
C LEU A 73 8.81 -5.48 5.15
N ASP A 74 9.49 -4.42 5.60
CA ASP A 74 10.82 -4.52 6.21
C ASP A 74 10.79 -5.34 7.51
N ALA A 75 9.78 -5.14 8.35
CA ALA A 75 9.56 -5.98 9.54
C ALA A 75 9.31 -7.45 9.18
N GLY A 76 8.58 -7.71 8.08
CA GLY A 76 8.37 -9.05 7.54
C GLY A 76 9.66 -9.72 7.09
N VAL A 77 10.57 -8.98 6.45
CA VAL A 77 11.91 -9.48 6.10
C VAL A 77 12.69 -9.83 7.37
N GLY A 78 12.72 -8.92 8.36
CA GLY A 78 13.40 -9.16 9.64
C GLY A 78 12.88 -10.39 10.37
N ALA A 79 11.57 -10.60 10.37
CA ALA A 79 10.97 -11.79 10.97
C ALA A 79 11.39 -13.09 10.26
N ALA A 80 11.38 -13.09 8.91
CA ALA A 80 11.77 -14.26 8.13
C ALA A 80 13.28 -14.59 8.27
N ASP A 81 14.13 -13.56 8.40
CA ASP A 81 15.54 -13.72 8.68
C ASP A 81 15.76 -14.33 10.09
N ALA A 82 15.05 -13.83 11.10
CA ALA A 82 15.10 -14.38 12.46
C ALA A 82 14.65 -15.84 12.51
N GLU A 83 13.60 -16.22 11.77
CA GLU A 83 13.16 -17.62 11.63
C GLU A 83 14.24 -18.51 10.98
N THR A 84 14.99 -17.95 10.02
CA THR A 84 16.11 -18.66 9.40
C THR A 84 17.24 -18.90 10.40
N GLU A 85 17.58 -17.90 11.21
CA GLU A 85 18.59 -18.03 12.27
C GLU A 85 18.14 -19.01 13.37
N LEU A 86 16.86 -18.97 13.73
CA LEU A 86 16.28 -19.94 14.67
C LEU A 86 16.42 -21.37 14.14
N ALA A 87 16.08 -21.60 12.87
CA ALA A 87 16.24 -22.90 12.23
C ALA A 87 17.71 -23.36 12.18
N ARG A 88 18.68 -22.43 12.06
CA ARG A 88 20.10 -22.70 12.15
C ARG A 88 20.52 -23.05 13.58
N ALA A 89 19.96 -22.37 14.57
CA ALA A 89 20.22 -22.64 15.98
C ALA A 89 19.77 -24.06 16.38
N ASP A 90 18.69 -24.59 15.78
CA ASP A 90 18.21 -25.96 15.99
C ASP A 90 19.25 -27.05 15.64
N LYS A 91 20.37 -26.70 15.00
CA LYS A 91 21.51 -27.62 14.82
C LYS A 91 22.44 -27.70 16.02
N ARG A 92 22.30 -26.81 16.98
CA ARG A 92 23.10 -26.80 18.19
C ARG A 92 22.42 -27.67 19.25
N PRO A 93 23.17 -28.32 20.12
CA PRO A 93 22.59 -29.04 21.27
C PRO A 93 21.86 -28.07 22.20
N ASP A 94 20.65 -28.42 22.58
CA ASP A 94 19.92 -27.71 23.62
C ASP A 94 20.23 -28.26 25.00
N TRP A 95 20.57 -27.38 25.92
CA TRP A 95 20.85 -27.68 27.29
C TRP A 95 19.67 -27.31 28.16
N ARG A 96 19.18 -28.27 28.95
CA ARG A 96 18.12 -28.01 29.92
C ARG A 96 18.60 -28.40 31.32
N VAL A 97 18.54 -27.43 32.21
CA VAL A 97 18.77 -27.68 33.64
C VAL A 97 17.41 -27.64 34.33
N SER A 98 17.10 -28.69 35.08
CA SER A 98 15.89 -28.78 35.88
C SER A 98 16.26 -28.95 37.35
N THR A 99 15.52 -28.29 38.22
CA THR A 99 15.59 -28.47 39.64
C THR A 99 14.18 -28.68 40.17
N SER A 100 14.03 -29.66 41.05
CA SER A 100 12.75 -29.91 41.69
C SER A 100 12.96 -30.19 43.20
N TYR A 101 12.04 -29.67 43.97
CA TYR A 101 11.92 -29.92 45.40
C TYR A 101 10.64 -30.67 45.67
N GLY A 102 10.73 -31.79 46.36
CA GLY A 102 9.60 -32.61 46.77
C GLY A 102 9.55 -32.73 48.28
N ARG A 103 8.49 -32.27 48.89
CA ARG A 103 8.20 -32.51 50.28
C ARG A 103 7.62 -33.92 50.44
N ARG A 104 8.21 -34.73 51.29
CA ARG A 104 7.76 -36.09 51.56
C ARG A 104 7.27 -36.22 52.98
N ASP A 105 6.77 -37.41 53.32
CA ASP A 105 6.41 -37.76 54.68
C ASP A 105 7.61 -37.52 55.60
N PRO A 106 7.41 -37.00 56.84
CA PRO A 106 8.48 -36.72 57.80
C PRO A 106 9.42 -37.90 58.08
N ALA A 107 8.95 -39.13 57.88
CA ALA A 107 9.76 -40.34 58.06
C ALA A 107 10.85 -40.48 56.96
N TYR A 108 10.72 -39.86 55.82
CA TYR A 108 11.63 -40.00 54.68
C TYR A 108 12.43 -38.74 54.33
N GLY A 109 12.12 -37.62 54.98
CA GLY A 109 12.75 -36.33 54.69
C GLY A 109 12.41 -35.77 53.30
N ASP A 110 12.71 -34.51 53.09
CA ASP A 110 12.47 -33.82 51.82
C ASP A 110 13.51 -34.23 50.76
N MET A 111 13.11 -34.13 49.49
CA MET A 111 13.96 -34.52 48.37
C MET A 111 14.23 -33.29 47.46
N VAL A 112 15.50 -33.09 47.13
CA VAL A 112 15.92 -32.14 46.10
C VAL A 112 16.52 -32.94 44.95
N SER A 113 16.06 -32.68 43.75
CA SER A 113 16.62 -33.30 42.54
C SER A 113 17.13 -32.20 41.60
N VAL A 114 18.30 -32.42 41.04
CA VAL A 114 18.89 -31.59 39.98
C VAL A 114 19.13 -32.48 38.78
N GLY A 115 18.62 -32.09 37.62
CA GLY A 115 18.79 -32.82 36.39
C GLY A 115 19.40 -31.92 35.30
N ILE A 116 20.26 -32.50 34.49
CA ILE A 116 20.79 -31.90 33.27
C ILE A 116 20.42 -32.81 32.12
N SER A 117 19.74 -32.25 31.09
CA SER A 117 19.45 -32.99 29.86
C SER A 117 20.03 -32.21 28.67
N ILE A 118 20.52 -32.97 27.70
CA ILE A 118 21.11 -32.43 26.47
C ILE A 118 20.37 -33.06 25.31
N ASP A 119 19.70 -32.21 24.50
CA ASP A 119 19.04 -32.66 23.28
C ASP A 119 20.05 -32.59 22.12
N LEU A 120 20.51 -33.75 21.63
CA LEU A 120 21.48 -33.84 20.54
C LEU A 120 20.75 -33.95 19.20
N PRO A 121 21.02 -33.04 18.23
CA PRO A 121 20.37 -33.07 16.90
C PRO A 121 21.01 -34.15 16.02
N PHE A 122 20.55 -35.42 16.15
CA PHE A 122 20.96 -36.49 15.26
C PHE A 122 20.31 -36.37 13.88
N PHE A 123 21.03 -36.78 12.82
CA PHE A 123 20.56 -36.77 11.41
C PHE A 123 20.23 -35.38 10.86
N SER A 124 21.01 -34.36 11.20
CA SER A 124 20.82 -32.95 10.79
C SER A 124 20.63 -32.80 9.28
N LYS A 125 21.34 -33.56 8.44
CA LYS A 125 21.21 -33.52 6.97
C LYS A 125 19.82 -33.89 6.45
N ARG A 126 19.07 -34.72 7.16
CA ARG A 126 17.73 -35.17 6.74
C ARG A 126 16.58 -34.35 7.35
N ARG A 127 16.82 -33.65 8.46
CA ARG A 127 15.79 -32.94 9.22
C ARG A 127 16.03 -31.43 9.25
N GLN A 128 17.19 -31.00 9.75
CA GLN A 128 17.48 -29.58 9.94
C GLN A 128 17.86 -28.89 8.64
N ASP A 129 18.69 -29.48 7.77
CA ASP A 129 19.13 -28.84 6.54
C ASP A 129 17.98 -28.50 5.58
N PRO A 130 17.01 -29.41 5.30
CA PRO A 130 15.85 -29.04 4.49
C PRO A 130 14.99 -27.94 5.12
N ARG A 131 14.88 -27.94 6.47
CA ARG A 131 14.14 -26.89 7.19
C ARG A 131 14.82 -25.54 7.08
N ILE A 132 16.15 -25.48 7.22
CA ILE A 132 16.93 -24.26 7.04
C ILE A 132 16.79 -23.76 5.60
N ALA A 133 16.87 -24.63 4.60
CA ALA A 133 16.70 -24.26 3.21
C ALA A 133 15.30 -23.70 2.93
N ALA A 134 14.25 -24.29 3.51
CA ALA A 134 12.89 -23.80 3.40
C ALA A 134 12.76 -22.39 4.01
N ARG A 135 13.29 -22.17 5.23
CA ARG A 135 13.26 -20.85 5.89
C ARG A 135 14.07 -19.80 5.14
N ALA A 136 15.23 -20.17 4.58
CA ALA A 136 16.02 -19.29 3.75
C ALA A 136 15.25 -18.87 2.46
N SER A 137 14.51 -19.80 1.86
CA SER A 137 13.64 -19.48 0.71
C SER A 137 12.47 -18.57 1.10
N GLU A 138 11.90 -18.73 2.28
CA GLU A 138 10.87 -17.82 2.82
C GLU A 138 11.42 -16.41 3.06
N ALA A 139 12.64 -16.28 3.60
CA ALA A 139 13.32 -15.01 3.77
C ALA A 139 13.58 -14.31 2.42
N GLU A 140 14.04 -15.06 1.41
CA GLU A 140 14.22 -14.53 0.06
C GLU A 140 12.90 -14.08 -0.57
N ARG A 141 11.83 -14.85 -0.40
CA ARG A 141 10.48 -14.44 -0.81
C ARG A 141 10.06 -13.13 -0.14
N ALA A 142 10.31 -12.96 1.16
CA ALA A 142 9.98 -11.73 1.87
C ALA A 142 10.74 -10.52 1.30
N ARG A 143 12.03 -10.68 0.95
CA ARG A 143 12.83 -9.63 0.29
C ARG A 143 12.29 -9.26 -1.08
N LEU A 144 11.91 -10.26 -1.89
CA LEU A 144 11.29 -10.02 -3.19
C LEU A 144 9.95 -9.30 -3.06
N MET A 145 9.13 -9.67 -2.06
CA MET A 145 7.87 -8.97 -1.78
C MET A 145 8.10 -7.52 -1.36
N ARG A 146 9.12 -7.26 -0.55
CA ARG A 146 9.51 -5.89 -0.16
C ARG A 146 9.92 -5.07 -1.37
N THR A 147 10.80 -5.61 -2.24
CA THR A 147 11.25 -4.94 -3.47
C THR A 147 10.08 -4.69 -4.43
N GLY A 148 9.23 -5.71 -4.64
CA GLY A 148 8.04 -5.56 -5.48
C GLY A 148 7.05 -4.53 -4.94
N GLY A 149 6.85 -4.50 -3.62
CA GLY A 149 6.02 -3.49 -2.95
C GLY A 149 6.55 -2.06 -3.15
N GLU A 150 7.86 -1.86 -3.01
CA GLU A 150 8.49 -0.56 -3.30
C GLU A 150 8.30 -0.14 -4.75
N GLN A 151 8.55 -1.04 -5.70
CA GLN A 151 8.35 -0.76 -7.12
C GLN A 151 6.90 -0.41 -7.45
N GLN A 152 5.95 -1.12 -6.83
CA GLN A 152 4.53 -0.84 -7.02
C GLN A 152 4.14 0.55 -6.48
N ILE A 153 4.67 0.95 -5.33
CA ILE A 153 4.42 2.28 -4.76
C ILE A 153 5.03 3.37 -5.64
N VAL A 154 6.26 3.17 -6.14
CA VAL A 154 6.91 4.12 -7.07
C VAL A 154 6.10 4.26 -8.35
N ALA A 155 5.65 3.14 -8.94
CA ALA A 155 4.83 3.18 -10.15
C ALA A 155 3.48 3.89 -9.92
N ALA A 156 2.83 3.68 -8.77
CA ALA A 156 1.62 4.38 -8.40
C ALA A 156 1.86 5.89 -8.24
N LEU A 157 2.95 6.27 -7.55
CA LEU A 157 3.36 7.68 -7.41
C LEU A 157 3.58 8.36 -8.77
N ASP A 158 4.28 7.68 -9.68
CA ASP A 158 4.52 8.22 -11.03
C ASP A 158 3.22 8.39 -11.81
N GLY A 159 2.28 7.45 -11.68
CA GLY A 159 0.93 7.55 -12.24
C GLY A 159 0.16 8.74 -11.67
N ASP A 160 0.12 8.87 -10.34
CA ASP A 160 -0.59 9.95 -9.65
C ASP A 160 -0.01 11.34 -10.01
N LEU A 161 1.31 11.45 -10.14
CA LEU A 161 1.96 12.69 -10.60
C LEU A 161 1.59 13.04 -12.04
N ALA A 162 1.55 12.07 -12.94
CA ALA A 162 1.12 12.29 -14.33
C ALA A 162 -0.35 12.73 -14.40
N ASP A 163 -1.23 12.09 -13.63
CA ASP A 163 -2.63 12.45 -13.53
C ASP A 163 -2.80 13.88 -12.95
N HIS A 164 -2.03 14.24 -11.93
CA HIS A 164 -2.04 15.58 -11.37
C HIS A 164 -1.69 16.63 -12.42
N VAL A 165 -0.63 16.44 -13.18
CA VAL A 165 -0.22 17.34 -14.27
C VAL A 165 -1.33 17.46 -15.32
N MET A 166 -1.90 16.35 -15.74
CA MET A 166 -3.00 16.31 -16.70
C MET A 166 -4.22 17.10 -16.20
N HIS A 167 -4.65 16.86 -14.96
CA HIS A 167 -5.80 17.54 -14.37
C HIS A 167 -5.56 19.05 -14.22
N HIS A 168 -4.34 19.44 -13.81
CA HIS A 168 -3.97 20.85 -13.72
C HIS A 168 -4.02 21.53 -15.09
N GLN A 169 -3.46 20.92 -16.13
CA GLN A 169 -3.52 21.44 -17.50
C GLN A 169 -4.97 21.57 -18.02
N ARG A 170 -5.82 20.57 -17.73
CA ARG A 170 -7.24 20.61 -18.08
C ARG A 170 -7.97 21.76 -17.39
N LEU A 171 -7.71 21.97 -16.10
CA LEU A 171 -8.29 23.08 -15.34
C LEU A 171 -7.90 24.43 -15.96
N MET A 172 -6.60 24.62 -16.23
CA MET A 172 -6.09 25.85 -16.85
C MET A 172 -6.67 26.09 -18.25
N ASN A 173 -6.76 25.05 -19.07
CA ASN A 173 -7.39 25.14 -20.41
C ASN A 173 -8.88 25.47 -20.29
N ALA A 174 -9.61 24.87 -19.36
CA ALA A 174 -11.01 25.16 -19.13
C ALA A 174 -11.20 26.61 -18.70
N ARG A 175 -10.44 27.12 -17.73
CA ARG A 175 -10.53 28.48 -17.20
C ARG A 175 -10.14 29.54 -18.24
N ASN A 176 -9.03 29.30 -18.96
CA ASN A 176 -8.42 30.34 -19.81
C ASN A 176 -8.89 30.31 -21.27
N THR A 177 -9.44 29.18 -21.73
CA THR A 177 -9.80 28.99 -23.13
C THR A 177 -11.27 28.64 -23.32
N LEU A 178 -11.71 27.49 -22.73
CA LEU A 178 -13.04 26.94 -23.04
C LEU A 178 -14.17 27.81 -22.51
N VAL A 179 -14.09 28.28 -21.26
CA VAL A 179 -15.13 29.13 -20.64
C VAL A 179 -15.24 30.48 -21.34
N PRO A 180 -14.15 31.23 -21.63
CA PRO A 180 -14.23 32.46 -22.37
C PRO A 180 -14.79 32.28 -23.79
N LEU A 181 -14.39 31.21 -24.50
CA LEU A 181 -14.93 30.92 -25.82
C LEU A 181 -16.42 30.61 -25.79
N ALA A 182 -16.87 29.81 -24.82
CA ALA A 182 -18.28 29.51 -24.66
C ALA A 182 -19.12 30.76 -24.36
N LYS A 183 -18.63 31.67 -23.52
CA LYS A 183 -19.28 32.94 -23.23
C LYS A 183 -19.40 33.82 -24.49
N ARG A 184 -18.30 33.99 -25.25
CA ARG A 184 -18.31 34.75 -26.48
C ARG A 184 -19.28 34.17 -27.52
N ARG A 185 -19.33 32.87 -27.65
CA ARG A 185 -20.27 32.20 -28.54
C ARG A 185 -21.72 32.48 -28.14
N ALA A 186 -22.04 32.37 -26.87
CA ALA A 186 -23.39 32.68 -26.37
C ALA A 186 -23.78 34.14 -26.60
N GLU A 187 -22.82 35.06 -26.53
CA GLU A 187 -23.04 36.52 -26.84
C GLU A 187 -23.28 36.79 -28.33
N LEU A 188 -22.72 35.97 -29.22
CA LEU A 188 -22.87 36.13 -30.68
C LEU A 188 -24.14 35.46 -31.23
N ASP A 189 -24.70 34.50 -30.51
CA ASP A 189 -25.90 33.74 -30.88
C ASP A 189 -27.21 34.43 -30.38
N ILE A 190 -27.11 35.62 -29.70
CA ILE A 190 -28.21 36.50 -29.29
C ILE A 190 -28.38 37.63 -30.29
#